data_498ea16cfb7b99e031f0d254e0c2e791
#
_entry.id   498ea16cfb7b99e031f0d254e0c2e791
#
_cell.length_a   1.000
_cell.length_b   1.000
_cell.length_c   1.000
_cell.angle_alpha   90.00
_cell.angle_beta   90.00
_cell.angle_gamma   90.00
#
_symmetry.space_group_name_H-M   'P 1'
#
loop_
_entity.id
_entity.type
_entity.pdbx_description
1 polymer ?
#
loop_
_entity_poly.entity_id
_entity_poly.type
_entity_poly.pdbx_seq_one_letter_code
_entity_poly.pdbx_strand_id
1 'polypeptide(L)'
;MLSSTVKGIFSQREYFSKDIASENNVGYKIIRLHDIVLSPQNLWMGNINYNDKYDIGIVSPSYKIFSIANGYDNRFVATLLKTYRALYNYIQVSEQGASIVRRNLNMEAFEQLTFKIPPYTKQCKIGRLLDSMQKRLDLAISAQNCLELQKLWLLRNLFI
;
A
#
# COMPACT_ATOMS: atom_id res chain seq x y z
N MET A 1 2.62 8.57 13.34
CA MET A 1 3.30 7.35 12.89
C MET A 1 2.45 6.57 11.91
N LEU A 2 3.08 5.98 10.89
CA LEU A 2 2.40 5.26 9.82
C LEU A 2 2.79 3.77 9.82
N SER A 3 1.86 2.94 9.37
CA SER A 3 2.09 1.51 9.11
C SER A 3 1.73 1.16 7.68
N SER A 4 2.60 0.40 7.02
CA SER A 4 2.32 -0.19 5.72
C SER A 4 1.76 -1.59 5.90
N THR A 5 0.62 -1.85 5.28
CA THR A 5 -0.09 -3.13 5.30
C THR A 5 -0.35 -3.61 3.87
N VAL A 6 -0.87 -4.82 3.70
CA VAL A 6 -1.31 -5.30 2.38
C VAL A 6 -2.40 -4.38 1.77
N LYS A 7 -3.22 -3.73 2.64
CA LYS A 7 -4.33 -2.86 2.22
C LYS A 7 -3.91 -1.41 1.92
N GLY A 8 -2.68 -0.99 2.28
CA GLY A 8 -2.21 0.37 2.08
C GLY A 8 -1.42 0.92 3.26
N ILE A 9 -1.21 2.25 3.23
CA ILE A 9 -0.56 3.00 4.30
C ILE A 9 -1.65 3.64 5.16
N PHE A 10 -1.53 3.48 6.49
CA PHE A 10 -2.49 3.98 7.47
C PHE A 10 -1.77 4.65 8.63
N SER A 11 -2.43 5.63 9.24
CA SER A 11 -2.06 6.10 10.57
C SER A 11 -2.22 4.96 11.58
N GLN A 12 -1.27 4.77 12.47
CA GLN A 12 -1.37 3.70 13.48
C GLN A 12 -2.57 3.89 14.39
N ARG A 13 -2.95 5.13 14.72
CA ARG A 13 -4.14 5.43 15.50
C ARG A 13 -5.42 4.99 14.82
N GLU A 14 -5.53 5.23 13.51
CA GLU A 14 -6.71 4.84 12.72
C GLU A 14 -6.82 3.32 12.56
N TYR A 15 -5.69 2.65 12.38
CA TYR A 15 -5.68 1.21 12.05
C TYR A 15 -5.74 0.30 13.28
N PHE A 16 -5.07 0.67 14.38
CA PHE A 16 -4.95 -0.17 15.57
C PHE A 16 -5.72 0.36 16.79
N SER A 17 -6.40 1.50 16.67
CA SER A 17 -7.07 2.21 17.76
C SER A 17 -6.16 2.55 18.96
N LYS A 18 -4.84 2.45 18.79
CA LYS A 18 -3.80 2.80 19.76
C LYS A 18 -2.46 3.02 19.06
N ASP A 19 -1.58 3.78 19.68
CA ASP A 19 -0.18 3.89 19.26
C ASP A 19 0.58 2.63 19.71
N ILE A 20 1.04 1.84 18.72
CA ILE A 20 1.86 0.64 18.97
C ILE A 20 3.36 1.01 18.96
N ALA A 21 3.68 2.24 18.57
CA ALA A 21 5.04 2.73 18.53
C ALA A 21 5.64 2.80 19.92
N SER A 22 6.91 2.43 20.04
CA SER A 22 7.70 2.76 21.23
C SER A 22 7.77 4.29 21.40
N GLU A 23 7.83 4.78 22.63
CA GLU A 23 8.04 6.23 22.89
C GLU A 23 9.33 6.75 22.27
N ASN A 24 10.29 5.87 22.03
CA ASN A 24 11.55 6.20 21.36
C ASN A 24 11.49 5.85 19.87
N ASN A 25 11.41 6.88 19.03
CA ASN A 25 11.37 6.79 17.57
C ASN A 25 12.76 6.84 16.91
N VAL A 26 13.83 6.64 17.65
CA VAL A 26 15.20 6.59 17.10
C VAL A 26 15.32 5.45 16.10
N GLY A 27 15.87 5.74 14.92
CA GLY A 27 16.02 4.76 13.83
C GLY A 27 14.80 4.59 12.92
N TYR A 28 13.67 5.24 13.21
CA TYR A 28 12.54 5.24 12.29
C TYR A 28 12.87 5.99 11.00
N LYS A 29 12.26 5.54 9.91
CA LYS A 29 12.49 6.11 8.58
C LYS A 29 11.43 7.12 8.23
N ILE A 30 11.83 8.21 7.60
CA ILE A 30 10.92 9.23 7.08
C ILE A 30 10.39 8.77 5.72
N ILE A 31 9.07 8.81 5.56
CA ILE A 31 8.38 8.64 4.28
C ILE A 31 7.75 9.98 3.89
N ARG A 32 7.85 10.34 2.62
CA ARG A 32 7.28 11.55 2.02
C ARG A 32 6.19 11.20 1.01
N LEU A 33 5.39 12.20 0.67
CA LEU A 33 4.42 12.08 -0.41
C LEU A 33 5.14 11.59 -1.69
N HIS A 34 4.52 10.63 -2.37
CA HIS A 34 5.02 9.97 -3.58
C HIS A 34 6.13 8.92 -3.36
N ASP A 35 6.54 8.66 -2.13
CA ASP A 35 7.42 7.54 -1.85
C ASP A 35 6.67 6.20 -1.93
N ILE A 36 7.44 5.14 -2.23
CA ILE A 36 7.00 3.75 -2.12
C ILE A 36 7.61 3.16 -0.86
N VAL A 37 6.78 2.52 -0.06
CA VAL A 37 7.23 1.77 1.12
C VAL A 37 6.89 0.30 0.97
N LEU A 38 7.84 -0.57 1.25
CA LEU A 38 7.62 -2.02 1.27
C LEU A 38 8.08 -2.63 2.59
N SER A 39 7.38 -3.69 2.99
CA SER A 39 7.79 -4.56 4.08
C SER A 39 8.53 -5.77 3.50
N PRO A 40 9.85 -5.93 3.73
CA PRO A 40 10.58 -7.09 3.22
C PRO A 40 9.99 -8.41 3.69
N GLN A 41 9.50 -8.47 4.92
CA GLN A 41 8.93 -9.68 5.52
C GLN A 41 7.56 -10.08 4.94
N ASN A 42 6.82 -9.11 4.39
CA ASN A 42 5.44 -9.27 3.92
C ASN A 42 5.26 -8.89 2.45
N LEU A 43 6.36 -8.68 1.72
CA LEU A 43 6.32 -8.32 0.29
C LEU A 43 5.62 -9.40 -0.53
N TRP A 44 5.86 -10.67 -0.22
CA TRP A 44 5.24 -11.82 -0.86
C TRP A 44 3.70 -11.83 -0.79
N MET A 45 3.12 -11.11 0.19
CA MET A 45 1.67 -10.88 0.29
C MET A 45 1.23 -9.57 -0.39
N GLY A 46 2.14 -8.83 -1.03
CA GLY A 46 1.85 -7.56 -1.67
C GLY A 46 1.91 -6.34 -0.74
N ASN A 47 2.65 -6.44 0.39
CA ASN A 47 2.87 -5.26 1.25
C ASN A 47 3.97 -4.36 0.65
N ILE A 48 3.62 -3.71 -0.45
CA ILE A 48 4.33 -2.63 -1.12
C ILE A 48 3.31 -1.56 -1.47
N ASN A 49 3.51 -0.32 -1.04
CA ASN A 49 2.50 0.73 -1.15
C ASN A 49 3.11 2.05 -1.58
N TYR A 50 2.39 2.76 -2.41
CA TYR A 50 2.66 4.13 -2.79
C TYR A 50 1.99 5.08 -1.80
N ASN A 51 2.71 6.09 -1.34
CA ASN A 51 2.18 7.11 -0.44
C ASN A 51 1.55 8.25 -1.23
N ASP A 52 0.25 8.23 -1.35
CA ASP A 52 -0.57 9.26 -2.00
C ASP A 52 -1.35 10.15 -1.02
N LYS A 53 -1.16 9.95 0.29
CA LYS A 53 -2.01 10.56 1.33
C LYS A 53 -1.27 11.45 2.32
N TYR A 54 -0.04 11.09 2.69
CA TYR A 54 0.66 11.72 3.78
C TYR A 54 1.85 12.53 3.25
N ASP A 55 1.87 13.83 3.50
CA ASP A 55 2.98 14.70 3.10
C ASP A 55 4.31 14.25 3.71
N ILE A 56 4.27 13.92 4.99
CA ILE A 56 5.41 13.39 5.74
C ILE A 56 4.93 12.48 6.86
N GLY A 57 5.67 11.43 7.11
CA GLY A 57 5.41 10.52 8.23
C GLY A 57 6.65 9.70 8.59
N ILE A 58 6.55 8.94 9.68
CA ILE A 58 7.59 8.00 10.09
C ILE A 58 7.06 6.58 10.07
N VAL A 59 7.91 5.66 9.62
CA VAL A 59 7.61 4.23 9.50
C VAL A 59 8.71 3.39 10.16
N SER A 60 8.40 2.14 10.47
CA SER A 60 9.35 1.21 11.11
C SER A 60 10.69 1.14 10.37
N PRO A 61 11.81 1.01 11.10
CA PRO A 61 13.15 0.81 10.52
C PRO A 61 13.26 -0.39 9.57
N SER A 62 12.42 -1.41 9.78
CA SER A 62 12.40 -2.63 8.96
C SER A 62 11.91 -2.41 7.52
N TYR A 63 11.16 -1.36 7.26
CA TYR A 63 10.66 -1.06 5.92
C TYR A 63 11.76 -0.52 5.00
N LYS A 64 11.59 -0.75 3.71
CA LYS A 64 12.39 -0.12 2.66
C LYS A 64 11.57 0.97 2.00
N ILE A 65 12.21 2.09 1.69
CA ILE A 65 11.59 3.26 1.08
C ILE A 65 12.30 3.54 -0.24
N PHE A 66 11.52 3.78 -1.28
CA PHE A 66 12.01 4.11 -2.62
C PHE A 66 11.25 5.32 -3.16
N SER A 67 11.89 6.11 -3.98
CA SER A 67 11.26 7.13 -4.81
C SER A 67 11.11 6.62 -6.25
N ILE A 68 10.09 7.09 -6.94
CA ILE A 68 9.91 6.79 -8.36
C ILE A 68 10.83 7.73 -9.15
N ALA A 69 11.63 7.16 -10.06
CA ALA A 69 12.54 7.92 -10.89
C ALA A 69 11.78 8.83 -11.87
N ASN A 70 12.41 9.92 -12.30
CA ASN A 70 11.87 10.79 -13.32
C ASN A 70 11.61 10.03 -14.63
N GLY A 71 10.54 10.40 -15.32
CA GLY A 71 10.15 9.76 -16.60
C GLY A 71 9.15 8.61 -16.43
N TYR A 72 8.71 8.32 -15.20
CA TYR A 72 7.65 7.37 -14.92
C TYR A 72 6.43 8.06 -14.31
N ASP A 73 5.23 7.61 -14.70
CA ASP A 73 3.99 8.08 -14.08
C ASP A 73 3.74 7.37 -12.75
N ASN A 74 3.62 8.14 -11.68
CA ASN A 74 3.50 7.61 -10.31
C ASN A 74 2.29 6.68 -10.12
N ARG A 75 1.15 7.00 -10.71
CA ARG A 75 -0.10 6.21 -10.60
C ARG A 75 0.03 4.90 -11.35
N PHE A 76 0.65 4.97 -12.54
CA PHE A 76 0.94 3.77 -13.32
C PHE A 76 1.87 2.83 -12.55
N VAL A 77 2.99 3.34 -12.00
CA VAL A 77 3.95 2.53 -11.23
C VAL A 77 3.30 1.97 -9.98
N ALA A 78 2.55 2.78 -9.22
CA ALA A 78 1.83 2.32 -8.03
C ALA A 78 0.91 1.13 -8.33
N THR A 79 0.19 1.19 -9.45
CA THR A 79 -0.69 0.10 -9.88
C THR A 79 0.10 -1.11 -10.38
N LEU A 80 1.16 -0.89 -11.17
CA LEU A 80 2.03 -1.95 -11.70
C LEU A 80 2.58 -2.82 -10.56
N LEU A 81 3.03 -2.19 -9.48
CA LEU A 81 3.59 -2.87 -8.30
C LEU A 81 2.57 -3.71 -7.52
N LYS A 82 1.28 -3.52 -7.76
CA LYS A 82 0.18 -4.29 -7.15
C LYS A 82 -0.42 -5.36 -8.06
N THR A 83 0.09 -5.51 -9.28
CA THR A 83 -0.44 -6.52 -10.22
C THR A 83 -0.13 -7.95 -9.76
N TYR A 84 -0.93 -8.92 -10.22
CA TYR A 84 -0.67 -10.34 -10.00
C TYR A 84 0.71 -10.77 -10.48
N ARG A 85 1.18 -10.20 -11.59
CA ARG A 85 2.52 -10.49 -12.11
C ARG A 85 3.61 -9.99 -11.17
N ALA A 86 3.45 -8.79 -10.61
CA ALA A 86 4.37 -8.25 -9.62
C ALA A 86 4.36 -9.12 -8.36
N LEU A 87 3.19 -9.48 -7.86
CA LEU A 87 3.05 -10.34 -6.69
C LEU A 87 3.69 -11.72 -6.91
N TYR A 88 3.50 -12.33 -8.07
CA TYR A 88 4.18 -13.56 -8.43
C TYR A 88 5.71 -13.43 -8.36
N ASN A 89 6.25 -12.36 -8.94
CA ASN A 89 7.69 -12.08 -8.88
C ASN A 89 8.19 -11.90 -7.44
N TYR A 90 7.44 -11.22 -6.58
CA TYR A 90 7.79 -11.05 -5.16
C TYR A 90 7.83 -12.37 -4.40
N ILE A 91 6.92 -13.28 -4.72
CA ILE A 91 6.92 -14.64 -4.13
C ILE A 91 8.20 -15.38 -4.51
N GLN A 92 8.66 -15.26 -5.77
CA GLN A 92 9.86 -15.97 -6.24
C GLN A 92 11.15 -15.47 -5.58
N VAL A 93 11.21 -14.19 -5.21
CA VAL A 93 12.39 -13.58 -4.55
C VAL A 93 12.25 -13.53 -3.02
N SER A 94 11.22 -14.19 -2.46
CA SER A 94 10.96 -14.26 -1.02
C SER A 94 11.11 -15.68 -0.52
N GLU A 95 12.12 -15.92 0.31
CA GLU A 95 12.42 -17.24 0.88
C GLU A 95 11.61 -17.48 2.16
N GLN A 96 11.19 -18.72 2.37
CA GLN A 96 10.49 -19.10 3.58
C GLN A 96 11.44 -19.02 4.78
N GLY A 97 11.10 -18.16 5.74
CA GLY A 97 11.82 -18.04 7.01
C GLY A 97 11.35 -19.04 8.06
N ALA A 98 11.81 -18.87 9.28
CA ALA A 98 11.41 -19.70 10.43
C ALA A 98 9.91 -19.60 10.77
N SER A 99 9.20 -18.58 10.28
CA SER A 99 7.76 -18.37 10.48
C SER A 99 7.00 -18.64 9.18
N ILE A 100 5.84 -19.31 9.31
CA ILE A 100 4.94 -19.58 8.18
C ILE A 100 4.43 -18.27 7.53
N VAL A 101 4.32 -17.19 8.31
CA VAL A 101 3.73 -15.92 7.87
C VAL A 101 4.78 -14.91 7.37
N ARG A 102 6.03 -15.03 7.83
CA ARG A 102 7.10 -14.09 7.48
C ARG A 102 8.10 -14.77 6.56
N ARG A 103 8.41 -14.12 5.45
CA ARG A 103 9.46 -14.55 4.53
C ARG A 103 10.63 -13.58 4.57
N ASN A 104 11.81 -14.07 4.20
CA ASN A 104 12.99 -13.23 4.02
C ASN A 104 13.05 -12.80 2.55
N LEU A 105 13.06 -11.50 2.30
CA LEU A 105 13.24 -10.96 0.96
C LEU A 105 14.72 -11.02 0.59
N ASN A 106 15.04 -11.68 -0.52
CA ASN A 106 16.33 -11.57 -1.15
C ASN A 106 16.39 -10.23 -1.92
N MET A 107 17.07 -9.25 -1.32
CA MET A 107 17.12 -7.88 -1.85
C MET A 107 17.83 -7.82 -3.20
N GLU A 108 18.91 -8.59 -3.41
CA GLU A 108 19.65 -8.61 -4.68
C GLU A 108 18.77 -9.15 -5.81
N ALA A 109 18.05 -10.24 -5.58
CA ALA A 109 17.10 -10.78 -6.54
C ALA A 109 15.93 -9.83 -6.78
N PHE A 110 15.44 -9.12 -5.75
CA PHE A 110 14.38 -8.13 -5.89
C PHE A 110 14.79 -6.95 -6.78
N GLU A 111 15.99 -6.44 -6.63
CA GLU A 111 16.53 -5.32 -7.40
C GLU A 111 16.75 -5.68 -8.89
N GLN A 112 16.89 -6.97 -9.18
CA GLN A 112 17.01 -7.48 -10.56
C GLN A 112 15.65 -7.73 -11.23
N LEU A 113 14.54 -7.56 -10.52
CA LEU A 113 13.21 -7.72 -11.11
C LEU A 113 12.99 -6.67 -12.21
N THR A 114 12.58 -7.14 -13.37
CA THR A 114 12.29 -6.28 -14.52
C THR A 114 10.80 -6.31 -14.87
N PHE A 115 10.29 -5.14 -15.26
CA PHE A 115 8.92 -4.98 -15.73
C PHE A 115 8.91 -4.36 -17.13
N LYS A 116 8.06 -4.89 -18.01
CA LYS A 116 7.81 -4.24 -19.31
C LYS A 116 6.95 -3.01 -19.09
N ILE A 117 7.51 -1.83 -19.34
CA ILE A 117 6.87 -0.55 -19.11
C ILE A 117 6.61 0.13 -20.46
N PRO A 118 5.39 0.59 -20.76
CA PRO A 118 5.08 1.29 -21.99
C PRO A 118 5.67 2.72 -21.99
N PRO A 119 5.72 3.41 -23.15
CA PRO A 119 6.13 4.83 -23.21
C PRO A 119 5.34 5.70 -22.23
N TYR A 120 5.97 6.78 -21.72
CA TYR A 120 5.44 7.66 -20.68
C TYR A 120 4.01 8.17 -20.97
N THR A 121 3.74 8.58 -22.21
CA THR A 121 2.40 9.04 -22.63
C THR A 121 1.31 7.97 -22.41
N LYS A 122 1.65 6.70 -22.62
CA LYS A 122 0.74 5.57 -22.38
C LYS A 122 0.62 5.27 -20.89
N GLN A 123 1.70 5.39 -20.12
CA GLN A 123 1.64 5.29 -18.66
C GLN A 123 0.66 6.30 -18.07
N CYS A 124 0.76 7.58 -18.46
CA CYS A 124 -0.15 8.63 -18.00
C CYS A 124 -1.63 8.37 -18.33
N LYS A 125 -1.90 7.81 -19.52
CA LYS A 125 -3.29 7.46 -19.90
C LYS A 125 -3.83 6.32 -19.03
N ILE A 126 -3.04 5.26 -18.86
CA ILE A 126 -3.41 4.10 -18.03
C ILE A 126 -3.55 4.53 -16.57
N GLY A 127 -2.58 5.27 -16.02
CA GLY A 127 -2.60 5.73 -14.64
C GLY A 127 -3.84 6.57 -14.32
N ARG A 128 -4.21 7.52 -15.20
CA ARG A 128 -5.43 8.34 -15.05
C ARG A 128 -6.70 7.50 -15.10
N LEU A 129 -6.77 6.53 -16.01
CA LEU A 129 -7.93 5.64 -16.11
C LEU A 129 -8.11 4.84 -14.83
N LEU A 130 -7.05 4.20 -14.35
CA LEU A 130 -7.08 3.36 -13.14
C LEU A 130 -7.40 4.19 -11.88
N ASP A 131 -6.83 5.38 -11.75
CA ASP A 131 -7.14 6.32 -10.67
C ASP A 131 -8.64 6.74 -10.68
N SER A 132 -9.17 7.01 -11.87
CA SER A 132 -10.60 7.31 -12.02
C SER A 132 -11.50 6.14 -11.62
N MET A 133 -11.13 4.91 -12.00
CA MET A 133 -11.86 3.70 -11.61
C MET A 133 -11.80 3.46 -10.11
N GLN A 134 -10.62 3.65 -9.49
CA GLN A 134 -10.45 3.51 -8.04
C GLN A 134 -11.32 4.51 -7.28
N LYS A 135 -11.32 5.78 -7.67
CA LYS A 135 -12.19 6.81 -7.06
C LYS A 135 -13.68 6.46 -7.15
N ARG A 136 -14.12 5.91 -8.28
CA ARG A 136 -15.51 5.46 -8.43
C ARG A 136 -15.83 4.28 -7.52
N LEU A 137 -14.89 3.35 -7.36
CA LEU A 137 -15.03 2.23 -6.45
C LEU A 137 -15.11 2.70 -4.99
N ASP A 138 -14.23 3.62 -4.58
CA ASP A 138 -14.21 4.17 -3.22
C ASP A 138 -15.53 4.90 -2.89
N LEU A 139 -16.07 5.66 -3.84
CA LEU A 139 -17.37 6.32 -3.70
C LEU A 139 -18.51 5.31 -3.57
N ALA A 140 -18.50 4.24 -4.36
CA ALA A 140 -19.53 3.19 -4.28
C ALA A 140 -19.49 2.46 -2.93
N ILE A 141 -18.29 2.13 -2.43
CA ILE A 141 -18.11 1.52 -1.10
C ILE A 141 -18.60 2.45 0.00
N SER A 142 -18.28 3.74 -0.09
CA SER A 142 -18.76 4.74 0.89
C SER A 142 -20.28 4.87 0.89
N ALA A 143 -20.90 4.89 -0.29
CA ALA A 143 -22.36 4.92 -0.42
C ALA A 143 -23.01 3.67 0.17
N GLN A 144 -22.46 2.48 -0.09
CA GLN A 144 -22.92 1.23 0.49
C GLN A 144 -22.89 1.28 2.03
N ASN A 145 -21.74 1.69 2.61
CA ASN A 145 -21.59 1.79 4.06
C ASN A 145 -22.62 2.77 4.67
N CYS A 146 -22.88 3.90 4.00
CA CYS A 146 -23.90 4.85 4.43
C CYS A 146 -25.30 4.22 4.45
N LEU A 147 -25.68 3.50 3.40
CA LEU A 147 -26.97 2.80 3.32
C LEU A 147 -27.11 1.71 4.39
N GLU A 148 -26.03 0.97 4.68
CA GLU A 148 -26.04 -0.03 5.75
C GLU A 148 -26.27 0.62 7.12
N LEU A 149 -25.63 1.75 7.40
CA LEU A 149 -25.84 2.51 8.63
C LEU A 149 -27.28 3.05 8.73
N GLN A 150 -27.85 3.59 7.65
CA GLN A 150 -29.24 4.03 7.59
C GLN A 150 -30.20 2.88 7.86
N LYS A 151 -29.98 1.72 7.24
CA LYS A 151 -30.76 0.51 7.48
C LYS A 151 -30.74 0.11 8.96
N LEU A 152 -29.54 0.08 9.57
CA LEU A 152 -29.40 -0.26 10.99
C LEU A 152 -30.14 0.75 11.88
N TRP A 153 -30.07 2.03 11.56
CA TRP A 153 -30.78 3.07 12.29
C TRP A 153 -32.31 2.87 12.21
N LEU A 154 -32.85 2.62 11.00
CA LEU A 154 -34.26 2.34 10.79
C LEU A 154 -34.74 1.10 11.56
N LEU A 155 -33.95 0.01 11.50
CA LEU A 155 -34.27 -1.22 12.24
C LEU A 155 -34.34 -0.99 13.76
N ARG A 156 -33.48 -0.12 14.29
CA ARG A 156 -33.50 0.21 15.74
C ARG A 156 -34.62 1.13 16.15
N ASN A 157 -35.11 1.99 15.25
CA ASN A 157 -36.08 3.04 15.61
C ASN A 157 -37.53 2.78 15.12
N LEU A 158 -37.70 1.87 14.15
CA LEU A 158 -39.05 1.54 13.62
C LEU A 158 -39.62 0.25 14.19
N PHE A 159 -38.80 -0.61 14.75
CA PHE A 159 -39.23 -1.87 15.34
C PHE A 159 -38.88 -1.89 16.85
N ILE A 160 -39.64 -1.07 17.60
CA ILE A 160 -39.64 -1.05 19.08
C ILE A 160 -40.78 -1.92 19.58
#